data_288de497929966eec9fb9b7f4232cfb4
#
_entry.id   288de497929966eec9fb9b7f4232cfb4
#
_cell.length_a   1.000
_cell.length_b   1.000
_cell.length_c   1.000
_cell.angle_alpha   90.00
_cell.angle_beta   90.00
_cell.angle_gamma   90.00
#
_symmetry.space_group_name_H-M   'P 1'
#
loop_
_entity.id
_entity.type
_entity.pdbx_description
1 polymer ?
#
loop_
_entity_poly.entity_id
_entity_poly.type
_entity_poly.pdbx_seq_one_letter_code
_entity_poly.pdbx_strand_id
1 'polypeptide(L)'
;MIQKWPYFIAIGSLMATTVFIETFSYGEELVRHKPFSEFPLSLADRWKGRELGLDEKVLNILKLSDYMMRVYVPASGQVGEVTAFKASEDHQSVKEKGALPVWLYVGFYQSQRTGSTYHSPKNCLPGAGWQFVNSEYVTLPMPGDQSVTINRVLIQKGLDKQVILYWYHDRGRVISSEYWAKGYLVWDAMTKHRSDGSLVRISVPVQDGTEEKAYEHAVRFLEDMWPVLLGFMPDQTIV
;
A
#
# COMPACT_ATOMS: atom_id res chain seq x y z
N MET A 1 -15.43 -4.39 -58.77
CA MET A 1 -14.06 -4.60 -58.20
C MET A 1 -14.14 -4.55 -56.69
N ILE A 2 -13.96 -5.68 -56.00
CA ILE A 2 -13.96 -5.71 -54.53
C ILE A 2 -12.67 -5.04 -54.08
N GLN A 3 -12.79 -3.96 -53.33
CA GLN A 3 -11.68 -3.19 -52.83
C GLN A 3 -10.89 -4.07 -51.83
N LYS A 4 -9.67 -4.49 -52.16
CA LYS A 4 -8.85 -5.43 -51.36
C LYS A 4 -8.14 -4.77 -50.18
N TRP A 5 -8.22 -3.43 -50.04
CA TRP A 5 -7.59 -2.64 -49.01
C TRP A 5 -7.92 -3.11 -47.57
N PRO A 6 -9.19 -3.42 -47.21
CA PRO A 6 -9.51 -3.85 -45.85
C PRO A 6 -8.82 -5.17 -45.44
N TYR A 7 -8.55 -6.06 -46.38
CA TYR A 7 -7.83 -7.31 -46.10
C TYR A 7 -6.36 -7.06 -45.74
N PHE A 8 -5.70 -6.11 -46.41
CA PHE A 8 -4.31 -5.75 -46.12
C PHE A 8 -4.18 -5.07 -44.74
N ILE A 9 -5.17 -4.24 -44.36
CA ILE A 9 -5.22 -3.64 -43.03
C ILE A 9 -5.40 -4.73 -41.95
N ALA A 10 -6.32 -5.68 -42.17
CA ALA A 10 -6.56 -6.77 -41.22
C ALA A 10 -5.32 -7.67 -41.06
N ILE A 11 -4.66 -8.03 -42.15
CA ILE A 11 -3.42 -8.83 -42.11
C ILE A 11 -2.30 -8.06 -41.42
N GLY A 12 -2.13 -6.77 -41.72
CA GLY A 12 -1.14 -5.91 -41.09
C GLY A 12 -1.40 -5.77 -39.59
N SER A 13 -2.65 -5.59 -39.15
CA SER A 13 -3.04 -5.56 -37.74
C SER A 13 -2.73 -6.88 -37.03
N LEU A 14 -3.06 -8.01 -37.64
CA LEU A 14 -2.78 -9.34 -37.09
C LEU A 14 -1.28 -9.57 -36.93
N MET A 15 -0.49 -9.26 -37.97
CA MET A 15 0.97 -9.35 -37.89
C MET A 15 1.55 -8.44 -36.80
N ALA A 16 1.10 -7.18 -36.71
CA ALA A 16 1.53 -6.25 -35.67
C ALA A 16 1.16 -6.77 -34.26
N THR A 17 -0.03 -7.33 -34.12
CA THR A 17 -0.48 -7.94 -32.84
C THR A 17 0.35 -9.16 -32.49
N THR A 18 0.66 -10.04 -33.47
CA THR A 18 1.51 -11.21 -33.23
C THR A 18 2.92 -10.80 -32.81
N VAL A 19 3.54 -9.87 -33.54
CA VAL A 19 4.86 -9.35 -33.20
C VAL A 19 4.83 -8.67 -31.80
N PHE A 20 3.78 -7.92 -31.50
CA PHE A 20 3.60 -7.30 -30.18
C PHE A 20 3.51 -8.37 -29.09
N ILE A 21 2.68 -9.40 -29.28
CA ILE A 21 2.54 -10.48 -28.29
C ILE A 21 3.87 -11.22 -28.14
N GLU A 22 4.55 -11.61 -29.20
CA GLU A 22 5.84 -12.29 -29.13
C GLU A 22 6.92 -11.44 -28.46
N THR A 23 6.94 -10.13 -28.71
CA THR A 23 7.95 -9.23 -28.16
C THR A 23 7.70 -8.90 -26.69
N PHE A 24 6.43 -8.75 -26.29
CA PHE A 24 6.06 -8.28 -24.93
C PHE A 24 5.45 -9.36 -24.02
N SER A 25 5.26 -10.60 -24.53
CA SER A 25 4.73 -11.73 -23.75
C SER A 25 5.82 -12.59 -23.08
N TYR A 26 7.05 -12.12 -23.03
CA TYR A 26 8.10 -12.81 -22.29
C TYR A 26 7.74 -12.95 -20.81
N GLY A 27 8.28 -14.01 -20.18
CA GLY A 27 8.04 -14.34 -18.80
C GLY A 27 8.26 -13.14 -17.87
N GLU A 28 7.43 -13.03 -16.84
CA GLU A 28 7.57 -11.98 -15.83
C GLU A 28 8.82 -12.21 -14.98
N GLU A 29 9.59 -11.17 -14.77
CA GLU A 29 10.73 -11.21 -13.87
C GLU A 29 10.22 -11.13 -12.43
N LEU A 30 10.40 -12.22 -11.68
CA LEU A 30 10.02 -12.28 -10.28
C LEU A 30 11.14 -11.71 -9.41
N VAL A 31 10.86 -10.62 -8.74
CA VAL A 31 11.85 -9.95 -7.87
C VAL A 31 11.93 -10.61 -6.50
N ARG A 32 13.11 -10.57 -5.92
CA ARG A 32 13.31 -10.94 -4.52
C ARG A 32 13.14 -9.72 -3.65
N HIS A 33 12.43 -9.87 -2.56
CA HIS A 33 12.34 -8.89 -1.49
C HIS A 33 12.66 -9.58 -0.16
N LYS A 34 12.97 -8.81 0.84
CA LYS A 34 13.13 -9.30 2.20
C LYS A 34 11.76 -9.62 2.79
N PRO A 35 11.51 -10.83 3.36
CA PRO A 35 10.21 -11.18 3.90
C PRO A 35 9.75 -10.19 4.97
N PHE A 36 8.49 -9.75 4.90
CA PHE A 36 7.95 -8.81 5.89
C PHE A 36 7.83 -9.38 7.30
N SER A 37 7.86 -10.71 7.45
CA SER A 37 7.99 -11.35 8.76
C SER A 37 9.26 -10.95 9.52
N GLU A 38 10.32 -10.55 8.79
CA GLU A 38 11.58 -10.07 9.38
C GLU A 38 11.57 -8.57 9.70
N PHE A 39 10.51 -7.84 9.35
CA PHE A 39 10.41 -6.42 9.67
C PHE A 39 10.45 -6.22 11.19
N PRO A 40 11.22 -5.26 11.73
CA PRO A 40 11.42 -5.15 13.18
C PRO A 40 10.14 -4.78 13.94
N LEU A 41 9.95 -5.36 15.11
CA LEU A 41 8.90 -4.99 16.05
C LEU A 41 9.27 -3.78 16.93
N SER A 42 10.54 -3.36 16.89
CA SER A 42 11.00 -2.11 17.51
C SER A 42 11.55 -1.19 16.44
N LEU A 43 11.11 0.07 16.43
CA LEU A 43 11.54 1.06 15.46
C LEU A 43 12.07 2.28 16.18
N ALA A 44 13.29 2.72 15.80
CA ALA A 44 13.96 3.93 16.31
C ALA A 44 13.96 4.05 17.84
N ASP A 45 13.94 2.94 18.58
CA ASP A 45 13.80 2.87 20.05
C ASP A 45 12.59 3.65 20.62
N ARG A 46 11.74 4.18 19.75
CA ARG A 46 10.55 4.98 20.08
C ARG A 46 9.24 4.21 19.95
N TRP A 47 9.25 3.11 19.22
CA TRP A 47 8.05 2.33 18.92
C TRP A 47 8.22 0.87 19.29
N LYS A 48 7.17 0.30 19.86
CA LYS A 48 7.05 -1.14 20.11
C LYS A 48 5.87 -1.67 19.32
N GLY A 49 6.12 -2.70 18.51
CA GLY A 49 5.13 -3.30 17.63
C GLY A 49 4.67 -4.67 18.08
N ARG A 50 3.51 -5.06 17.57
CA ARG A 50 2.97 -6.40 17.66
C ARG A 50 2.40 -6.82 16.32
N GLU A 51 2.65 -8.07 15.92
CA GLU A 51 2.07 -8.68 14.72
C GLU A 51 0.57 -8.88 14.89
N LEU A 52 -0.19 -8.59 13.82
CA LEU A 52 -1.61 -8.87 13.71
C LEU A 52 -1.83 -9.75 12.48
N GLY A 53 -2.67 -10.78 12.62
CA GLY A 53 -3.06 -11.60 11.48
C GLY A 53 -4.15 -10.92 10.65
N LEU A 54 -4.19 -11.21 9.35
CA LEU A 54 -5.36 -10.95 8.52
C LEU A 54 -6.25 -12.21 8.48
N ASP A 55 -7.56 -11.99 8.43
CA ASP A 55 -8.53 -13.09 8.27
C ASP A 55 -8.29 -13.82 6.93
N GLU A 56 -8.43 -15.15 6.91
CA GLU A 56 -8.24 -15.97 5.69
C GLU A 56 -9.15 -15.52 4.54
N LYS A 57 -10.37 -15.06 4.83
CA LYS A 57 -11.28 -14.54 3.81
C LYS A 57 -10.69 -13.29 3.14
N VAL A 58 -10.06 -12.42 3.94
CA VAL A 58 -9.39 -11.21 3.44
C VAL A 58 -8.18 -11.58 2.60
N LEU A 59 -7.34 -12.51 3.05
CA LEU A 59 -6.19 -13.01 2.30
C LEU A 59 -6.60 -13.62 0.95
N ASN A 60 -7.67 -14.41 0.93
CA ASN A 60 -8.23 -15.00 -0.28
C ASN A 60 -8.76 -13.96 -1.28
N ILE A 61 -9.28 -12.83 -0.79
CA ILE A 61 -9.74 -11.72 -1.65
C ILE A 61 -8.54 -10.92 -2.16
N LEU A 62 -7.59 -10.59 -1.29
CA LEU A 62 -6.46 -9.73 -1.62
C LEU A 62 -5.42 -10.44 -2.49
N LYS A 63 -5.28 -11.77 -2.37
CA LYS A 63 -4.30 -12.60 -3.12
C LYS A 63 -2.87 -12.05 -3.03
N LEU A 64 -2.46 -11.65 -1.83
CA LEU A 64 -1.15 -11.10 -1.55
C LEU A 64 -0.07 -12.18 -1.69
N SER A 65 1.08 -11.79 -2.21
CA SER A 65 2.27 -12.66 -2.25
C SER A 65 3.02 -12.65 -0.92
N ASP A 66 3.04 -11.50 -0.25
CA ASP A 66 3.52 -11.32 1.12
C ASP A 66 2.79 -10.13 1.76
N TYR A 67 2.70 -10.09 3.09
CA TYR A 67 2.07 -8.99 3.77
C TYR A 67 2.58 -8.81 5.19
N MET A 68 2.35 -7.63 5.72
CA MET A 68 2.54 -7.29 7.11
C MET A 68 1.34 -6.50 7.61
N MET A 69 0.80 -6.89 8.75
CA MET A 69 -0.19 -6.12 9.50
C MET A 69 0.26 -6.02 10.95
N ARG A 70 0.60 -4.81 11.39
CA ARG A 70 1.14 -4.58 12.74
C ARG A 70 0.50 -3.37 13.40
N VAL A 71 0.44 -3.42 14.72
CA VAL A 71 0.15 -2.25 15.54
C VAL A 71 1.41 -1.85 16.28
N TYR A 72 1.72 -0.56 16.25
CA TYR A 72 2.81 0.04 17.00
C TYR A 72 2.28 1.05 18.02
N VAL A 73 2.92 1.11 19.16
CA VAL A 73 2.67 2.13 20.19
C VAL A 73 4.00 2.79 20.59
N PRO A 74 3.98 4.02 21.09
CA PRO A 74 5.19 4.63 21.67
C PRO A 74 5.82 3.74 22.72
N ALA A 75 7.15 3.66 22.75
CA ALA A 75 7.90 2.77 23.67
C ALA A 75 7.61 3.02 25.16
N SER A 76 7.16 4.24 25.51
CA SER A 76 6.67 4.60 26.85
C SER A 76 5.27 4.08 27.16
N GLY A 77 4.55 3.55 26.15
CA GLY A 77 3.21 2.99 26.30
C GLY A 77 3.23 1.48 26.47
N GLN A 78 2.16 0.91 27.01
CA GLN A 78 1.93 -0.54 27.01
C GLN A 78 1.16 -0.92 25.75
N VAL A 79 1.59 -1.98 25.08
CA VAL A 79 0.81 -2.61 24.02
C VAL A 79 -0.26 -3.44 24.71
N GLY A 80 -1.45 -2.90 24.91
CA GLY A 80 -2.57 -3.64 25.45
C GLY A 80 -3.02 -4.78 24.53
N GLU A 81 -3.98 -5.54 24.98
CA GLU A 81 -4.55 -6.65 24.21
C GLU A 81 -5.40 -6.11 23.03
N VAL A 82 -4.75 -5.85 21.91
CA VAL A 82 -5.42 -5.50 20.64
C VAL A 82 -5.91 -6.82 20.03
N THR A 83 -7.20 -7.04 20.05
CA THR A 83 -7.81 -8.18 19.35
C THR A 83 -7.58 -8.08 17.84
N ALA A 84 -7.45 -9.23 17.17
CA ALA A 84 -7.15 -9.35 15.75
C ALA A 84 -7.95 -8.35 14.88
N PHE A 85 -7.26 -7.77 13.92
CA PHE A 85 -7.86 -6.90 12.92
C PHE A 85 -8.82 -7.71 12.03
N LYS A 86 -10.11 -7.61 12.31
CA LYS A 86 -11.13 -8.07 11.36
C LYS A 86 -11.37 -6.97 10.35
N ALA A 87 -10.94 -7.18 9.12
CA ALA A 87 -11.08 -6.22 8.02
C ALA A 87 -12.55 -5.89 7.69
N SER A 88 -13.50 -6.70 8.15
CA SER A 88 -14.94 -6.55 7.88
C SER A 88 -15.76 -6.07 9.07
N GLU A 89 -15.27 -6.17 10.30
CA GLU A 89 -16.03 -5.84 11.49
C GLU A 89 -15.20 -4.97 12.43
N ASP A 90 -15.72 -3.79 12.66
CA ASP A 90 -15.36 -2.85 13.72
C ASP A 90 -13.85 -2.76 14.04
N HIS A 91 -13.24 -1.68 13.61
CA HIS A 91 -12.14 -1.10 14.36
C HIS A 91 -12.71 -0.71 15.74
N GLN A 92 -12.97 -1.72 16.58
CA GLN A 92 -13.31 -1.44 17.95
C GLN A 92 -12.19 -0.59 18.51
N SER A 93 -12.56 0.62 18.88
CA SER A 93 -11.76 1.59 19.58
C SER A 93 -10.96 0.87 20.67
N VAL A 94 -9.67 0.65 20.40
CA VAL A 94 -8.73 0.34 21.47
C VAL A 94 -8.69 1.61 22.31
N LYS A 95 -9.59 1.69 23.27
CA LYS A 95 -9.55 2.71 24.33
C LYS A 95 -8.44 2.33 25.31
N GLU A 96 -7.21 2.36 24.85
CA GLU A 96 -6.06 2.34 25.73
C GLU A 96 -5.88 3.74 26.30
N LYS A 97 -6.05 3.84 27.61
CA LYS A 97 -5.64 5.03 28.35
C LYS A 97 -4.12 5.17 28.22
N GLY A 98 -3.67 6.08 27.37
CA GLY A 98 -2.32 6.61 27.43
C GLY A 98 -1.45 6.55 26.17
N ALA A 99 -1.66 5.65 25.22
CA ALA A 99 -0.82 5.57 24.03
C ALA A 99 -1.67 5.54 22.74
N LEU A 100 -1.38 6.45 21.80
CA LEU A 100 -2.04 6.50 20.52
C LEU A 100 -1.46 5.42 19.59
N PRO A 101 -2.20 4.36 19.24
CA PRO A 101 -1.69 3.28 18.42
C PRO A 101 -1.60 3.69 16.94
N VAL A 102 -0.63 3.10 16.24
CA VAL A 102 -0.45 3.24 14.80
C VAL A 102 -0.55 1.86 14.17
N TRP A 103 -1.49 1.67 13.25
CA TRP A 103 -1.57 0.45 12.45
C TRP A 103 -0.78 0.63 11.16
N LEU A 104 0.15 -0.29 10.93
CA LEU A 104 0.91 -0.39 9.70
C LEU A 104 0.46 -1.62 8.92
N TYR A 105 0.02 -1.40 7.71
CA TYR A 105 -0.28 -2.43 6.73
C TYR A 105 0.63 -2.27 5.51
N VAL A 106 1.24 -3.36 5.09
CA VAL A 106 1.96 -3.47 3.83
C VAL A 106 1.46 -4.73 3.12
N GLY A 107 0.96 -4.57 1.92
CA GLY A 107 0.55 -5.70 1.07
C GLY A 107 1.37 -5.71 -0.20
N PHE A 108 2.12 -6.79 -0.43
CA PHE A 108 2.99 -6.96 -1.59
C PHE A 108 2.40 -7.93 -2.61
N TYR A 109 2.49 -7.56 -3.85
CA TYR A 109 2.13 -8.35 -5.01
C TYR A 109 3.38 -8.61 -5.84
N GLN A 110 3.79 -9.86 -5.94
CA GLN A 110 4.89 -10.28 -6.80
C GLN A 110 4.54 -10.14 -8.28
N SER A 111 3.26 -10.36 -8.61
CA SER A 111 2.69 -10.21 -9.94
C SER A 111 1.28 -9.68 -9.86
N GLN A 112 0.94 -8.74 -10.74
CA GLN A 112 -0.40 -8.17 -10.86
C GLN A 112 -1.06 -8.52 -12.21
N ARG A 113 -0.58 -9.58 -12.90
CA ARG A 113 -1.07 -9.95 -14.24
C ARG A 113 -2.40 -10.70 -14.23
N THR A 114 -2.67 -11.56 -13.27
CA THR A 114 -3.81 -12.50 -13.25
C THR A 114 -4.83 -12.21 -12.18
N GLY A 115 -5.42 -11.01 -12.19
CA GLY A 115 -6.49 -10.62 -11.26
C GLY A 115 -6.04 -10.35 -9.83
N SER A 116 -4.73 -10.34 -9.57
CA SER A 116 -4.14 -9.84 -8.34
C SER A 116 -3.73 -8.39 -8.57
N THR A 117 -4.43 -7.45 -7.99
CA THR A 117 -4.12 -6.01 -8.12
C THR A 117 -4.37 -5.32 -6.81
N TYR A 118 -3.78 -4.14 -6.64
CA TYR A 118 -4.02 -3.33 -5.45
C TYR A 118 -5.51 -3.12 -5.20
N HIS A 119 -5.93 -3.44 -4.00
CA HIS A 119 -7.23 -3.02 -3.51
C HIS A 119 -7.07 -1.63 -2.88
N SER A 120 -7.41 -0.62 -3.66
CA SER A 120 -7.36 0.77 -3.21
C SER A 120 -8.16 0.96 -1.92
N PRO A 121 -7.62 1.66 -0.90
CA PRO A 121 -8.38 2.02 0.28
C PRO A 121 -9.69 2.73 -0.05
N LYS A 122 -9.74 3.49 -1.15
CA LYS A 122 -10.96 4.17 -1.64
C LYS A 122 -12.09 3.20 -1.99
N ASN A 123 -11.77 1.96 -2.35
CA ASN A 123 -12.76 0.93 -2.69
C ASN A 123 -13.11 0.04 -1.49
N CYS A 124 -12.11 -0.30 -0.66
CA CYS A 124 -12.29 -1.25 0.45
C CYS A 124 -12.94 -0.61 1.69
N LEU A 125 -12.59 0.62 2.02
CA LEU A 125 -13.07 1.30 3.23
C LEU A 125 -14.58 1.56 3.21
N PRO A 126 -15.19 2.03 2.10
CA PRO A 126 -16.65 2.17 2.03
C PRO A 126 -17.39 0.84 2.21
N GLY A 127 -16.85 -0.27 1.68
CA GLY A 127 -17.40 -1.60 1.86
C GLY A 127 -17.42 -2.08 3.33
N ALA A 128 -16.54 -1.52 4.16
CA ALA A 128 -16.49 -1.74 5.61
C ALA A 128 -17.29 -0.69 6.42
N GLY A 129 -18.06 0.17 5.75
CA GLY A 129 -18.91 1.20 6.38
C GLY A 129 -18.18 2.50 6.74
N TRP A 130 -16.95 2.70 6.28
CA TRP A 130 -16.22 3.95 6.47
C TRP A 130 -16.58 4.97 5.39
N GLN A 131 -16.73 6.23 5.78
CA GLN A 131 -16.97 7.35 4.87
C GLN A 131 -15.71 8.21 4.78
N PHE A 132 -15.38 8.65 3.57
CA PHE A 132 -14.31 9.62 3.36
C PHE A 132 -14.82 11.01 3.71
N VAL A 133 -14.19 11.65 4.69
CA VAL A 133 -14.49 13.03 5.11
C VAL A 133 -13.61 14.02 4.34
N ASN A 134 -12.31 13.71 4.24
CA ASN A 134 -11.34 14.50 3.47
C ASN A 134 -10.34 13.57 2.79
N SER A 135 -9.82 14.00 1.63
CA SER A 135 -8.77 13.28 0.90
C SER A 135 -7.91 14.28 0.14
N GLU A 136 -6.62 14.31 0.43
CA GLU A 136 -5.66 15.22 -0.17
C GLU A 136 -4.33 14.53 -0.43
N TYR A 137 -3.50 15.12 -1.28
CA TYR A 137 -2.10 14.74 -1.43
C TYR A 137 -1.24 15.63 -0.54
N VAL A 138 -0.34 15.02 0.21
CA VAL A 138 0.63 15.73 1.05
C VAL A 138 2.04 15.36 0.64
N THR A 139 2.91 16.37 0.55
CA THR A 139 4.34 16.16 0.28
C THR A 139 5.10 16.30 1.58
N LEU A 140 5.79 15.25 1.97
CA LEU A 140 6.51 15.16 3.23
C LEU A 140 8.02 15.03 2.97
N PRO A 141 8.86 15.77 3.71
CA PRO A 141 10.29 15.51 3.72
C PRO A 141 10.57 14.16 4.40
N MET A 142 11.46 13.37 3.80
CA MET A 142 11.88 12.09 4.34
C MET A 142 13.37 12.10 4.65
N PRO A 143 13.87 11.21 5.52
CA PRO A 143 15.30 11.07 5.77
C PRO A 143 16.07 10.87 4.47
N GLY A 144 17.25 11.53 4.33
CA GLY A 144 18.10 11.45 3.12
C GLY A 144 17.77 12.47 2.04
N ASP A 145 17.28 13.67 2.42
CA ASP A 145 16.95 14.79 1.52
C ASP A 145 15.94 14.45 0.40
N GLN A 146 15.12 13.42 0.65
CA GLN A 146 14.06 13.02 -0.25
C GLN A 146 12.74 13.68 0.16
N SER A 147 11.84 13.88 -0.78
CA SER A 147 10.45 14.23 -0.50
C SER A 147 9.52 13.24 -1.18
N VAL A 148 8.46 12.86 -0.49
CA VAL A 148 7.47 11.93 -1.03
C VAL A 148 6.08 12.54 -0.98
N THR A 149 5.33 12.34 -2.05
CA THR A 149 3.92 12.75 -2.10
C THR A 149 3.05 11.52 -1.90
N ILE A 150 2.24 11.54 -0.84
CA ILE A 150 1.37 10.45 -0.43
C ILE A 150 -0.07 10.93 -0.23
N ASN A 151 -1.01 9.99 -0.06
CA ASN A 151 -2.39 10.34 0.28
C ASN A 151 -2.52 10.55 1.79
N ARG A 152 -3.13 11.68 2.20
CA ARG A 152 -3.70 11.91 3.53
C ARG A 152 -5.21 11.83 3.41
N VAL A 153 -5.84 10.98 4.21
CA VAL A 153 -7.28 10.77 4.19
C VAL A 153 -7.82 10.77 5.61
N LEU A 154 -8.92 11.48 5.82
CA LEU A 154 -9.73 11.37 7.02
C LEU A 154 -10.94 10.51 6.71
N ILE A 155 -11.13 9.44 7.47
CA ILE A 155 -12.30 8.58 7.39
C ILE A 155 -13.10 8.62 8.68
N GLN A 156 -14.41 8.38 8.57
CA GLN A 156 -15.33 8.35 9.70
C GLN A 156 -16.30 7.17 9.58
N LYS A 157 -16.59 6.52 10.72
CA LYS A 157 -17.64 5.51 10.88
C LYS A 157 -18.36 5.75 12.20
N GLY A 158 -19.58 6.25 12.15
CA GLY A 158 -20.29 6.71 13.35
C GLY A 158 -19.52 7.86 14.03
N LEU A 159 -19.11 7.66 15.27
CA LEU A 159 -18.32 8.64 16.04
C LEU A 159 -16.80 8.42 15.89
N ASP A 160 -16.39 7.28 15.35
CA ASP A 160 -14.97 6.95 15.19
C ASP A 160 -14.40 7.63 13.94
N LYS A 161 -13.25 8.27 14.12
CA LYS A 161 -12.48 8.88 13.02
C LYS A 161 -11.07 8.33 12.99
N GLN A 162 -10.49 8.25 11.81
CA GLN A 162 -9.09 7.85 11.62
C GLN A 162 -8.43 8.72 10.56
N VAL A 163 -7.18 9.07 10.81
CA VAL A 163 -6.27 9.61 9.80
C VAL A 163 -5.54 8.44 9.15
N ILE A 164 -5.53 8.43 7.83
CA ILE A 164 -4.86 7.41 7.03
C ILE A 164 -3.85 8.09 6.13
N LEU A 165 -2.60 7.61 6.17
CA LEU A 165 -1.58 7.88 5.18
C LEU A 165 -1.39 6.63 4.33
N TYR A 166 -1.43 6.74 2.99
CA TYR A 166 -1.18 5.60 2.13
C TYR A 166 -0.59 5.99 0.79
N TRP A 167 0.15 5.05 0.19
CA TRP A 167 0.74 5.18 -1.13
C TRP A 167 0.96 3.82 -1.77
N TYR A 168 1.21 3.82 -3.07
CA TYR A 168 1.70 2.66 -3.81
C TYR A 168 3.22 2.75 -3.89
N HIS A 169 3.91 1.65 -3.59
CA HIS A 169 5.36 1.57 -3.68
C HIS A 169 5.72 0.59 -4.78
N ASP A 170 6.02 1.12 -5.97
CA ASP A 170 6.13 0.33 -7.19
C ASP A 170 7.52 0.50 -7.80
N ARG A 171 8.31 -0.58 -7.78
CA ARG A 171 9.57 -0.64 -8.54
C ARG A 171 10.43 0.61 -8.33
N GLY A 172 10.68 0.93 -7.04
CA GLY A 172 11.49 2.06 -6.58
C GLY A 172 10.77 3.43 -6.59
N ARG A 173 9.47 3.48 -6.90
CA ARG A 173 8.68 4.72 -6.94
C ARG A 173 7.62 4.77 -5.84
N VAL A 174 7.46 5.95 -5.24
CA VAL A 174 6.33 6.28 -4.36
C VAL A 174 5.26 6.98 -5.19
N ILE A 175 4.08 6.40 -5.27
CA ILE A 175 3.00 6.88 -6.12
C ILE A 175 1.75 7.09 -5.28
N SER A 176 1.22 8.30 -5.25
CA SER A 176 -0.02 8.65 -4.54
C SER A 176 -1.27 8.37 -5.38
N SER A 177 -1.18 8.57 -6.69
CA SER A 177 -2.32 8.43 -7.60
C SER A 177 -2.52 6.99 -8.05
N GLU A 178 -3.72 6.44 -7.84
CA GLU A 178 -4.11 5.11 -8.34
C GLU A 178 -4.04 5.01 -9.87
N TYR A 179 -4.38 6.10 -10.57
CA TYR A 179 -4.33 6.12 -12.03
C TYR A 179 -2.89 6.04 -12.55
N TRP A 180 -1.97 6.79 -11.92
CA TRP A 180 -0.55 6.72 -12.27
C TRP A 180 0.06 5.37 -11.87
N ALA A 181 -0.33 4.77 -10.75
CA ALA A 181 0.10 3.42 -10.38
C ALA A 181 -0.28 2.40 -11.47
N LYS A 182 -1.52 2.46 -11.97
CA LYS A 182 -1.98 1.62 -13.09
C LYS A 182 -1.23 1.92 -14.40
N GLY A 183 -0.98 3.19 -14.70
CA GLY A 183 -0.20 3.59 -15.87
C GLY A 183 1.23 3.05 -15.83
N TYR A 184 1.92 3.22 -14.70
CA TYR A 184 3.27 2.66 -14.51
C TYR A 184 3.28 1.13 -14.46
N LEU A 185 2.22 0.49 -13.95
CA LEU A 185 2.09 -0.96 -14.00
C LEU A 185 2.14 -1.48 -15.44
N VAL A 186 1.34 -0.89 -16.33
CA VAL A 186 1.33 -1.28 -17.75
C VAL A 186 2.68 -0.96 -18.42
N TRP A 187 3.22 0.22 -18.17
CA TRP A 187 4.51 0.64 -18.73
C TRP A 187 5.65 -0.28 -18.32
N ASP A 188 5.76 -0.58 -17.02
CA ASP A 188 6.83 -1.44 -16.51
C ASP A 188 6.64 -2.91 -16.89
N ALA A 189 5.39 -3.38 -17.01
CA ALA A 189 5.11 -4.71 -17.55
C ALA A 189 5.61 -4.86 -18.98
N MET A 190 5.53 -3.81 -19.79
CA MET A 190 6.01 -3.80 -21.18
C MET A 190 7.53 -3.61 -21.28
N THR A 191 8.12 -2.72 -20.45
CA THR A 191 9.51 -2.30 -20.62
C THR A 191 10.49 -3.04 -19.71
N LYS A 192 10.04 -3.47 -18.53
CA LYS A 192 10.85 -4.15 -17.52
C LYS A 192 10.42 -5.60 -17.28
N HIS A 193 9.37 -6.06 -17.95
CA HIS A 193 8.74 -7.37 -17.72
C HIS A 193 8.38 -7.63 -16.25
N ARG A 194 7.96 -6.56 -15.53
CA ARG A 194 7.67 -6.59 -14.10
C ARG A 194 6.34 -5.92 -13.79
N SER A 195 5.58 -6.52 -12.87
CA SER A 195 4.32 -5.97 -12.40
C SER A 195 4.20 -5.96 -10.86
N ASP A 196 5.31 -6.23 -10.16
CA ASP A 196 5.36 -6.23 -8.69
C ASP A 196 5.09 -4.84 -8.11
N GLY A 197 4.66 -4.83 -6.86
CA GLY A 197 4.48 -3.59 -6.12
C GLY A 197 3.76 -3.80 -4.78
N SER A 198 3.72 -2.75 -3.97
CA SER A 198 3.14 -2.77 -2.63
C SER A 198 2.14 -1.64 -2.42
N LEU A 199 1.13 -1.91 -1.62
CA LEU A 199 0.31 -0.88 -0.97
C LEU A 199 0.77 -0.73 0.47
N VAL A 200 1.19 0.46 0.85
CA VAL A 200 1.55 0.81 2.23
C VAL A 200 0.49 1.72 2.82
N ARG A 201 0.01 1.39 4.03
CA ARG A 201 -1.00 2.17 4.73
C ARG A 201 -0.67 2.28 6.21
N ILE A 202 -0.68 3.51 6.71
CA ILE A 202 -0.61 3.86 8.12
C ILE A 202 -1.99 4.37 8.53
N SER A 203 -2.53 3.88 9.64
CA SER A 203 -3.82 4.33 10.17
C SER A 203 -3.66 4.72 11.63
N VAL A 204 -4.18 5.88 12.02
CA VAL A 204 -4.12 6.40 13.39
C VAL A 204 -5.51 6.87 13.80
N PRO A 205 -6.07 6.43 14.94
CA PRO A 205 -7.37 6.88 15.40
C PRO A 205 -7.29 8.32 15.87
N VAL A 206 -8.35 9.08 15.62
CA VAL A 206 -8.50 10.43 16.16
C VAL A 206 -9.07 10.30 17.56
N GLN A 207 -8.27 10.63 18.56
CA GLN A 207 -8.68 10.71 19.96
C GLN A 207 -8.76 12.18 20.38
N ASP A 208 -9.66 12.50 21.32
CA ASP A 208 -9.84 13.85 21.88
C ASP A 208 -10.12 14.95 20.84
N GLY A 209 -10.71 14.58 19.69
CA GLY A 209 -11.23 15.53 18.71
C GLY A 209 -10.18 16.26 17.86
N THR A 210 -8.89 15.95 17.98
CA THR A 210 -7.84 16.62 17.22
C THR A 210 -7.25 15.76 16.13
N GLU A 211 -7.73 15.96 14.89
CA GLU A 211 -7.23 15.28 13.68
C GLU A 211 -5.75 15.57 13.43
N GLU A 212 -5.31 16.80 13.72
CA GLU A 212 -3.93 17.22 13.51
C GLU A 212 -2.93 16.45 14.38
N LYS A 213 -3.27 16.17 15.64
CA LYS A 213 -2.41 15.34 16.51
C LYS A 213 -2.26 13.92 16.00
N ALA A 214 -3.35 13.34 15.48
CA ALA A 214 -3.30 12.02 14.85
C ALA A 214 -2.44 12.03 13.57
N TYR A 215 -2.54 13.08 12.78
CA TYR A 215 -1.72 13.29 11.60
C TYR A 215 -0.22 13.44 11.94
N GLU A 216 0.12 14.35 12.86
CA GLU A 216 1.50 14.52 13.33
C GLU A 216 2.10 13.22 13.88
N HIS A 217 1.27 12.43 14.58
CA HIS A 217 1.68 11.13 15.10
C HIS A 217 1.96 10.13 13.99
N ALA A 218 1.11 10.09 12.96
CA ALA A 218 1.30 9.27 11.77
C ALA A 218 2.56 9.66 10.98
N VAL A 219 2.83 10.97 10.85
CA VAL A 219 4.02 11.47 10.16
C VAL A 219 5.30 11.09 10.92
N ARG A 220 5.34 11.28 12.24
CA ARG A 220 6.49 10.85 13.06
C ARG A 220 6.77 9.35 12.95
N PHE A 221 5.71 8.53 12.95
CA PHE A 221 5.88 7.10 12.73
C PHE A 221 6.41 6.80 11.33
N LEU A 222 5.89 7.48 10.31
CA LEU A 222 6.34 7.35 8.93
C LEU A 222 7.84 7.68 8.79
N GLU A 223 8.29 8.80 9.35
CA GLU A 223 9.70 9.20 9.34
C GLU A 223 10.61 8.15 9.96
N ASP A 224 10.20 7.58 11.10
CA ASP A 224 10.99 6.57 11.82
C ASP A 224 11.03 5.21 11.11
N MET A 225 9.93 4.81 10.47
CA MET A 225 9.86 3.53 9.78
C MET A 225 10.43 3.59 8.36
N TRP A 226 10.51 4.78 7.75
CA TRP A 226 10.85 4.97 6.35
C TRP A 226 12.16 4.30 5.94
N PRO A 227 13.31 4.58 6.61
CA PRO A 227 14.58 3.96 6.23
C PRO A 227 14.56 2.43 6.36
N VAL A 228 13.80 1.91 7.33
CA VAL A 228 13.65 0.47 7.51
C VAL A 228 12.79 -0.12 6.40
N LEU A 229 11.66 0.52 6.07
CA LEU A 229 10.74 0.08 5.03
C LEU A 229 11.44 -0.05 3.68
N LEU A 230 12.27 0.94 3.32
CA LEU A 230 13.03 0.91 2.07
C LEU A 230 13.90 -0.34 1.93
N GLY A 231 14.47 -0.84 3.03
CA GLY A 231 15.27 -2.08 3.03
C GLY A 231 14.48 -3.36 2.77
N PHE A 232 13.15 -3.29 2.78
CA PHE A 232 12.23 -4.40 2.49
C PHE A 232 11.57 -4.28 1.12
N MET A 233 11.63 -3.11 0.50
CA MET A 233 11.04 -2.89 -0.82
C MET A 233 12.01 -3.29 -1.94
N PRO A 234 11.52 -3.94 -3.01
CA PRO A 234 12.33 -4.22 -4.19
C PRO A 234 12.89 -2.92 -4.81
N ASP A 235 14.09 -3.00 -5.39
CA ASP A 235 14.76 -1.91 -6.13
C ASP A 235 15.18 -0.67 -5.33
N GLN A 236 15.15 -0.73 -4.01
CA GLN A 236 15.77 0.32 -3.23
C GLN A 236 17.26 0.01 -3.07
N THR A 237 18.07 0.70 -3.85
CA THR A 237 19.51 0.78 -3.54
C THR A 237 19.62 1.69 -2.32
N ILE A 238 19.90 1.12 -1.17
CA ILE A 238 20.28 1.90 0.01
C ILE A 238 21.62 2.54 -0.34
N VAL A 239 21.62 3.80 -0.66
CA VAL A 239 22.83 4.62 -0.82
C VAL A 239 23.28 5.09 0.55
#